data_1a55090050298ecebd6dec135419e5e0
#
_entry.id   1a55090050298ecebd6dec135419e5e0
#
_cell.length_a   1.000
_cell.length_b   1.000
_cell.length_c   1.000
_cell.angle_alpha   90.00
_cell.angle_beta   90.00
_cell.angle_gamma   90.00
#
_symmetry.space_group_name_H-M   'P 1'
#
loop_
_entity.id
_entity.type
_entity.pdbx_description
1 polymer ?
#
loop_
_entity_poly.entity_id
_entity_poly.type
_entity_poly.pdbx_seq_one_letter_code
_entity_poly.pdbx_strand_id
1 'polypeptide(L)'
;KVKFMASGKEYEVVELGYLKPNRVQVKELVCGDVGYFAGSIKELTRFVGDTVTHVETPATEPLPGYKEALPMVFSGLYPVDNEDYHELKEALEKLKLSDSSITFEPETSSALGFGFRCGFLGMLHMEIAQERLEREYGIGLIATSPSVIYKVNMNDGSQITIDNPSMLPDVTKIKSIEEPYVSASIMT
;
A
#
# COMPACT_ATOMS: atom_id res chain seq x y z
N LYS A 1 14.41 -16.72 17.43
CA LYS A 1 13.86 -16.83 16.07
C LYS A 1 12.35 -16.66 16.09
N VAL A 2 11.82 -15.92 15.14
CA VAL A 2 10.40 -15.67 14.98
C VAL A 2 9.93 -16.13 13.62
N LYS A 3 8.64 -16.48 13.55
CA LYS A 3 7.96 -16.88 12.31
C LYS A 3 6.77 -15.98 12.08
N PHE A 4 6.62 -15.49 10.86
CA PHE A 4 5.44 -14.79 10.39
C PHE A 4 4.41 -15.81 9.91
N MET A 5 3.21 -15.76 10.45
CA MET A 5 2.23 -16.82 10.21
C MET A 5 1.65 -16.78 8.81
N ALA A 6 1.40 -15.60 8.23
CA ALA A 6 0.83 -15.47 6.89
C ALA A 6 1.82 -15.89 5.79
N SER A 7 3.10 -15.48 5.91
CA SER A 7 4.13 -15.83 4.93
C SER A 7 4.83 -17.16 5.18
N GLY A 8 4.73 -17.69 6.41
CA GLY A 8 5.47 -18.87 6.86
C GLY A 8 6.98 -18.67 7.02
N LYS A 9 7.50 -17.47 6.80
CA LYS A 9 8.94 -17.15 6.82
C LYS A 9 9.46 -16.97 8.22
N GLU A 10 10.71 -17.38 8.42
CA GLU A 10 11.41 -17.30 9.70
C GLU A 10 12.54 -16.29 9.64
N TYR A 11 12.68 -15.53 10.72
CA TYR A 11 13.73 -14.52 10.86
C TYR A 11 14.37 -14.59 12.23
N GLU A 12 15.63 -14.19 12.28
CA GLU A 12 16.36 -14.05 13.54
C GLU A 12 16.22 -12.59 14.01
N VAL A 13 15.72 -12.43 15.25
CA VAL A 13 15.62 -11.11 15.89
C VAL A 13 16.99 -10.75 16.43
N VAL A 14 17.54 -9.64 15.97
CA VAL A 14 18.85 -9.11 16.37
C VAL A 14 18.67 -8.06 17.46
N GLU A 15 17.61 -7.26 17.39
CA GLU A 15 17.33 -6.18 18.31
C GLU A 15 15.83 -6.10 18.59
N LEU A 16 15.50 -5.72 19.82
CA LEU A 16 14.12 -5.56 20.31
C LEU A 16 14.06 -4.30 21.17
N GLY A 17 12.99 -3.52 21.07
CA GLY A 17 12.90 -2.30 21.85
C GLY A 17 11.63 -1.50 21.69
N TYR A 18 11.63 -0.32 22.30
CA TYR A 18 10.56 0.66 22.19
C TYR A 18 10.98 1.82 21.29
N LEU A 19 10.02 2.37 20.55
CA LEU A 19 10.16 3.62 19.83
C LEU A 19 9.70 4.76 20.76
N LYS A 20 10.68 5.39 21.41
CA LYS A 20 10.57 6.69 22.09
C LYS A 20 11.26 7.72 21.17
N PRO A 21 11.41 9.00 21.54
CA PRO A 21 12.16 9.94 20.69
C PRO A 21 13.48 9.35 20.16
N ASN A 22 14.13 8.53 20.98
CA ASN A 22 15.22 7.64 20.55
C ASN A 22 14.82 6.18 20.75
N ARG A 23 15.42 5.28 19.96
CA ARG A 23 15.26 3.83 20.16
C ARG A 23 15.79 3.42 21.53
N VAL A 24 15.01 2.67 22.27
CA VAL A 24 15.39 2.10 23.58
C VAL A 24 15.35 0.59 23.48
N GLN A 25 16.52 -0.03 23.47
CA GLN A 25 16.64 -1.47 23.40
C GLN A 25 16.19 -2.11 24.73
N VAL A 26 15.44 -3.20 24.64
CA VAL A 26 14.96 -3.98 25.78
C VAL A 26 15.22 -5.47 25.54
N LYS A 27 15.13 -6.26 26.60
CA LYS A 27 15.33 -7.72 26.51
C LYS A 27 14.07 -8.46 26.09
N GLU A 28 12.90 -7.92 26.41
CA GLU A 28 11.61 -8.53 26.14
C GLU A 28 10.55 -7.46 25.94
N LEU A 29 9.50 -7.79 25.20
CA LEU A 29 8.23 -7.08 25.13
C LEU A 29 7.17 -7.96 25.78
N VAL A 30 6.38 -7.39 26.69
CA VAL A 30 5.32 -8.10 27.39
C VAL A 30 3.94 -7.83 26.78
N CYS A 31 2.96 -8.58 27.18
CA CYS A 31 1.59 -8.44 26.69
C CYS A 31 1.08 -7.00 26.90
N GLY A 32 0.59 -6.38 25.83
CA GLY A 32 0.14 -4.99 25.81
C GLY A 32 1.21 -3.97 25.40
N ASP A 33 2.46 -4.38 25.31
CA ASP A 33 3.53 -3.50 24.82
C ASP A 33 3.44 -3.24 23.32
N VAL A 34 3.83 -2.02 22.94
CA VAL A 34 4.05 -1.61 21.55
C VAL A 34 5.52 -1.31 21.38
N GLY A 35 6.19 -2.05 20.52
CA GLY A 35 7.62 -1.92 20.33
C GLY A 35 8.04 -2.23 18.90
N TYR A 36 9.34 -2.34 18.69
CA TYR A 36 9.94 -2.77 17.43
C TYR A 36 10.85 -3.97 17.65
N PHE A 37 11.04 -4.74 16.61
CA PHE A 37 12.16 -5.66 16.50
C PHE A 37 12.85 -5.47 15.15
N ALA A 38 14.15 -5.71 15.13
CA ALA A 38 14.96 -5.71 13.92
C ALA A 38 15.54 -7.11 13.70
N GLY A 39 15.58 -7.53 12.45
CA GLY A 39 16.11 -8.81 12.01
C GLY A 39 16.61 -8.73 10.58
N SER A 40 17.19 -9.81 10.08
CA SER A 40 17.70 -9.89 8.69
C SER A 40 16.55 -10.03 7.67
N ILE A 41 15.57 -9.13 7.72
CA ILE A 41 14.41 -9.14 6.81
C ILE A 41 14.84 -8.46 5.52
N LYS A 42 15.06 -9.24 4.46
CA LYS A 42 15.53 -8.74 3.16
C LYS A 42 14.43 -8.54 2.12
N GLU A 43 13.24 -8.98 2.39
CA GLU A 43 12.15 -8.93 1.42
C GLU A 43 11.13 -7.86 1.80
N LEU A 44 10.68 -7.13 0.79
CA LEU A 44 9.55 -6.20 0.83
C LEU A 44 8.21 -6.97 0.94
N THR A 45 8.11 -7.87 1.90
CA THR A 45 6.89 -8.64 2.09
C THR A 45 5.92 -7.82 2.95
N ARG A 46 4.65 -7.89 2.64
CA ARG A 46 3.59 -7.24 3.43
C ARG A 46 3.49 -7.92 4.78
N PHE A 47 3.95 -7.25 5.82
CA PHE A 47 3.88 -7.76 7.20
C PHE A 47 2.80 -7.11 8.03
N VAL A 48 2.17 -6.04 7.53
CA VAL A 48 1.13 -5.33 8.26
C VAL A 48 -0.09 -6.23 8.45
N GLY A 49 -0.47 -6.45 9.70
CA GLY A 49 -1.56 -7.34 10.06
C GLY A 49 -1.17 -8.81 10.19
N ASP A 50 0.09 -9.17 10.02
CA ASP A 50 0.54 -10.54 10.23
C ASP A 50 0.77 -10.83 11.72
N THR A 51 0.60 -12.10 12.11
CA THR A 51 0.92 -12.58 13.44
C THR A 51 2.33 -13.13 13.46
N VAL A 52 3.12 -12.65 14.42
CA VAL A 52 4.49 -13.11 14.65
C VAL A 52 4.49 -14.07 15.84
N THR A 53 5.09 -15.23 15.65
CA THR A 53 5.17 -16.28 16.71
C THR A 53 6.57 -16.83 16.85
N HIS A 54 6.83 -17.54 17.93
CA HIS A 54 8.10 -18.28 18.11
C HIS A 54 8.18 -19.46 17.14
N VAL A 55 9.39 -19.74 16.64
CA VAL A 55 9.64 -20.90 15.76
C VAL A 55 9.52 -22.21 16.56
N GLU A 56 10.04 -22.25 17.80
CA GLU A 56 10.06 -23.45 18.63
C GLU A 56 8.71 -23.79 19.25
N THR A 57 7.93 -22.77 19.56
CA THR A 57 6.60 -22.90 20.17
C THR A 57 5.61 -22.03 19.41
N PRO A 58 5.26 -22.41 18.17
CA PRO A 58 4.40 -21.60 17.33
C PRO A 58 2.97 -21.55 17.87
N ALA A 59 2.33 -20.37 17.70
CA ALA A 59 0.89 -20.26 17.93
C ALA A 59 0.14 -21.13 16.91
N THR A 60 -1.00 -21.68 17.31
CA THR A 60 -1.83 -22.54 16.46
C THR A 60 -2.65 -21.74 15.45
N GLU A 61 -3.06 -20.53 15.83
CA GLU A 61 -3.92 -19.66 15.04
C GLU A 61 -3.38 -18.22 15.04
N PRO A 62 -3.53 -17.48 13.91
CA PRO A 62 -3.18 -16.07 13.88
C PRO A 62 -4.17 -15.24 14.71
N LEU A 63 -3.72 -14.08 15.20
CA LEU A 63 -4.59 -13.15 15.92
C LEU A 63 -5.71 -12.65 15.00
N PRO A 64 -6.97 -12.67 15.47
CA PRO A 64 -8.12 -12.24 14.68
C PRO A 64 -8.17 -10.71 14.52
N GLY A 65 -8.89 -10.26 13.49
CA GLY A 65 -9.26 -8.85 13.33
C GLY A 65 -8.32 -8.01 12.47
N TYR A 66 -7.16 -8.52 12.12
CA TYR A 66 -6.25 -7.83 11.20
C TYR A 66 -6.64 -8.11 9.75
N LYS A 67 -6.83 -7.04 8.99
CA LYS A 67 -7.12 -7.10 7.54
C LYS A 67 -6.10 -6.26 6.80
N GLU A 68 -5.77 -6.70 5.60
CA GLU A 68 -4.95 -5.91 4.70
C GLU A 68 -5.67 -4.59 4.36
N ALA A 69 -4.94 -3.48 4.42
CA ALA A 69 -5.46 -2.20 3.96
C ALA A 69 -5.54 -2.22 2.44
N LEU A 70 -6.74 -2.07 1.91
CA LEU A 70 -6.99 -2.00 0.47
C LEU A 70 -7.02 -0.54 0.02
N PRO A 71 -6.35 -0.20 -1.09
CA PRO A 71 -6.43 1.14 -1.64
C PRO A 71 -7.85 1.46 -2.09
N MET A 72 -8.27 2.70 -1.85
CA MET A 72 -9.59 3.22 -2.19
C MET A 72 -9.55 4.28 -3.30
N VAL A 73 -8.40 4.92 -3.47
CA VAL A 73 -8.17 5.99 -4.45
C VAL A 73 -6.94 5.64 -5.26
N PHE A 74 -7.05 5.80 -6.57
CA PHE A 74 -5.97 5.53 -7.51
C PHE A 74 -5.62 6.78 -8.30
N SER A 75 -4.33 7.02 -8.50
CA SER A 75 -3.81 8.12 -9.33
C SER A 75 -2.56 7.67 -10.05
N GLY A 76 -2.41 8.10 -11.29
CA GLY A 76 -1.14 7.97 -12.00
C GLY A 76 -0.16 9.05 -11.53
N LEU A 77 1.04 8.64 -11.13
CA LEU A 77 2.15 9.53 -10.80
C LEU A 77 3.21 9.45 -11.90
N TYR A 78 3.48 10.58 -12.51
CA TYR A 78 4.45 10.71 -13.61
C TYR A 78 5.52 11.71 -13.21
N PRO A 79 6.80 11.45 -13.47
CA PRO A 79 7.82 12.47 -13.26
C PRO A 79 7.66 13.60 -14.31
N VAL A 80 7.98 14.82 -13.91
CA VAL A 80 7.98 15.98 -14.82
C VAL A 80 9.03 15.76 -15.92
N ASP A 81 10.21 15.24 -15.55
CA ASP A 81 11.24 14.82 -16.47
C ASP A 81 11.22 13.29 -16.61
N ASN A 82 11.10 12.79 -17.83
CA ASN A 82 11.08 11.35 -18.09
C ASN A 82 12.38 10.63 -17.69
N GLU A 83 13.49 11.35 -17.56
CA GLU A 83 14.76 10.79 -17.08
C GLU A 83 14.66 10.35 -15.61
N ASP A 84 13.79 11.00 -14.81
CA ASP A 84 13.59 10.71 -13.40
C ASP A 84 12.72 9.47 -13.12
N TYR A 85 12.28 8.74 -14.15
CA TYR A 85 11.45 7.55 -13.99
C TYR A 85 12.07 6.50 -13.05
N HIS A 86 13.37 6.27 -13.16
CA HIS A 86 14.06 5.31 -12.30
C HIS A 86 14.18 5.81 -10.86
N GLU A 87 14.40 7.10 -10.67
CA GLU A 87 14.45 7.73 -9.35
C GLU A 87 13.08 7.68 -8.67
N LEU A 88 12.00 7.95 -9.42
CA LEU A 88 10.63 7.82 -8.93
C LEU A 88 10.33 6.39 -8.50
N LYS A 89 10.76 5.38 -9.25
CA LYS A 89 10.59 3.98 -8.86
C LYS A 89 11.27 3.67 -7.53
N GLU A 90 12.54 4.06 -7.38
CA GLU A 90 13.28 3.86 -6.15
C GLU A 90 12.65 4.59 -4.96
N ALA A 91 12.18 5.82 -5.19
CA ALA A 91 11.50 6.61 -4.18
C ALA A 91 10.18 5.94 -3.71
N LEU A 92 9.38 5.42 -4.64
CA LEU A 92 8.17 4.65 -4.34
C LEU A 92 8.48 3.36 -3.58
N GLU A 93 9.54 2.64 -3.96
CA GLU A 93 9.99 1.45 -3.23
C GLU A 93 10.40 1.79 -1.78
N LYS A 94 11.15 2.88 -1.58
CA LYS A 94 11.53 3.38 -0.25
C LYS A 94 10.33 3.86 0.55
N LEU A 95 9.41 4.60 -0.10
CA LEU A 95 8.19 5.07 0.56
C LEU A 95 7.33 3.90 1.04
N LYS A 96 7.20 2.85 0.24
CA LYS A 96 6.48 1.62 0.59
C LYS A 96 7.06 0.88 1.79
N LEU A 97 8.35 1.01 2.06
CA LEU A 97 8.97 0.46 3.29
C LEU A 97 8.44 1.13 4.56
N SER A 98 8.16 2.44 4.50
CA SER A 98 7.62 3.20 5.61
C SER A 98 6.09 3.22 5.64
N ASP A 99 5.46 3.00 4.50
CA ASP A 99 4.01 2.97 4.32
C ASP A 99 3.58 1.81 3.41
N SER A 100 3.31 0.68 4.03
CA SER A 100 2.93 -0.55 3.33
C SER A 100 1.54 -0.52 2.68
N SER A 101 0.73 0.51 2.96
CA SER A 101 -0.60 0.67 2.38
C SER A 101 -0.57 1.23 0.96
N ILE A 102 0.56 1.82 0.55
CA ILE A 102 0.77 2.29 -0.82
C ILE A 102 1.00 1.09 -1.75
N THR A 103 0.23 1.04 -2.81
CA THR A 103 0.46 0.10 -3.91
C THR A 103 0.86 0.88 -5.15
N PHE A 104 1.75 0.32 -5.96
CA PHE A 104 2.09 0.93 -7.25
C PHE A 104 2.45 -0.12 -8.28
N GLU A 105 2.14 0.16 -9.52
CA GLU A 105 2.46 -0.63 -10.70
C GLU A 105 2.88 0.29 -11.85
N PRO A 106 3.75 -0.17 -12.76
CA PRO A 106 4.12 0.61 -13.92
C PRO A 106 2.91 0.96 -14.78
N GLU A 107 2.83 2.21 -15.22
CA GLU A 107 1.81 2.70 -16.13
C GLU A 107 2.45 3.54 -17.23
N THR A 108 1.85 3.53 -18.42
CA THR A 108 2.31 4.35 -19.54
C THR A 108 1.16 5.20 -20.06
N SER A 109 1.38 6.49 -20.13
CA SER A 109 0.47 7.46 -20.73
C SER A 109 1.01 7.93 -22.08
N SER A 110 0.14 8.02 -23.08
CA SER A 110 0.52 8.59 -24.38
C SER A 110 0.92 10.08 -24.31
N ALA A 111 0.41 10.79 -23.31
CA ALA A 111 0.66 12.22 -23.11
C ALA A 111 1.80 12.51 -22.12
N LEU A 112 1.95 11.67 -21.08
CA LEU A 112 2.86 11.91 -19.96
C LEU A 112 4.07 10.97 -19.94
N GLY A 113 4.12 9.97 -20.83
CA GLY A 113 5.20 8.99 -20.88
C GLY A 113 5.07 7.88 -19.84
N PHE A 114 6.20 7.48 -19.25
CA PHE A 114 6.26 6.40 -18.26
C PHE A 114 6.06 6.93 -16.86
N GLY A 115 5.25 6.24 -16.08
CA GLY A 115 4.97 6.56 -14.69
C GLY A 115 4.48 5.34 -13.92
N PHE A 116 3.78 5.59 -12.84
CA PHE A 116 3.25 4.54 -11.97
C PHE A 116 1.81 4.84 -11.61
N ARG A 117 0.96 3.84 -11.74
CA ARG A 117 -0.37 3.86 -11.15
C ARG A 117 -0.25 3.51 -9.69
N CYS A 118 -0.61 4.44 -8.82
CA CYS A 118 -0.50 4.31 -7.39
C CYS A 118 -1.87 4.21 -6.74
N GLY A 119 -1.99 3.33 -5.74
CA GLY A 119 -3.19 3.18 -4.93
C GLY A 119 -2.94 3.66 -3.52
N PHE A 120 -3.91 4.41 -2.98
CA PHE A 120 -3.88 5.10 -1.69
C PHE A 120 -5.12 4.81 -0.86
N LEU A 121 -5.05 4.94 0.46
CA LEU A 121 -6.19 4.75 1.37
C LEU A 121 -7.27 5.84 1.21
N GLY A 122 -6.91 6.99 0.67
CA GLY A 122 -7.82 8.12 0.45
C GLY A 122 -7.06 9.33 -0.12
N MET A 123 -7.79 10.42 -0.35
CA MET A 123 -7.26 11.65 -0.94
C MET A 123 -6.13 12.28 -0.11
N LEU A 124 -6.34 12.42 1.20
CA LEU A 124 -5.31 12.99 2.09
C LEU A 124 -4.04 12.14 2.10
N HIS A 125 -4.18 10.80 2.08
CA HIS A 125 -3.04 9.90 2.00
C HIS A 125 -2.27 10.10 0.69
N MET A 126 -2.97 10.28 -0.43
CA MET A 126 -2.38 10.57 -1.74
C MET A 126 -1.58 11.88 -1.70
N GLU A 127 -2.16 12.96 -1.17
CA GLU A 127 -1.52 14.27 -1.06
C GLU A 127 -0.25 14.20 -0.20
N ILE A 128 -0.31 13.52 0.94
CA ILE A 128 0.86 13.32 1.82
C ILE A 128 1.96 12.52 1.10
N ALA A 129 1.58 11.46 0.40
CA ALA A 129 2.55 10.64 -0.34
C ALA A 129 3.24 11.44 -1.46
N GLN A 130 2.48 12.25 -2.21
CA GLN A 130 3.04 13.17 -3.22
C GLN A 130 4.00 14.18 -2.59
N GLU A 131 3.57 14.87 -1.53
CA GLU A 131 4.41 15.86 -0.86
C GLU A 131 5.70 15.24 -0.30
N ARG A 132 5.65 14.01 0.19
CA ARG A 132 6.84 13.27 0.63
C ARG A 132 7.76 12.95 -0.54
N LEU A 133 7.24 12.49 -1.68
CA LEU A 133 8.04 12.23 -2.87
C LEU A 133 8.74 13.49 -3.37
N GLU A 134 8.06 14.61 -3.38
CA GLU A 134 8.63 15.90 -3.80
C GLU A 134 9.67 16.42 -2.80
N ARG A 135 9.38 16.39 -1.49
CA ARG A 135 10.26 16.98 -0.47
C ARG A 135 11.43 16.11 -0.04
N GLU A 136 11.18 14.79 0.12
CA GLU A 136 12.21 13.88 0.62
C GLU A 136 13.13 13.38 -0.50
N TYR A 137 12.61 13.28 -1.73
CA TYR A 137 13.35 12.73 -2.88
C TYR A 137 13.64 13.76 -3.98
N GLY A 138 13.04 14.96 -3.91
CA GLY A 138 13.29 16.04 -4.85
C GLY A 138 12.72 15.83 -6.25
N ILE A 139 11.78 14.90 -6.42
CA ILE A 139 11.21 14.50 -7.71
C ILE A 139 10.01 15.38 -8.02
N GLY A 140 10.05 16.13 -9.14
CA GLY A 140 8.88 16.85 -9.64
C GLY A 140 7.85 15.87 -10.18
N LEU A 141 6.58 15.97 -9.71
CA LEU A 141 5.52 15.02 -10.03
C LEU A 141 4.35 15.66 -10.77
N ILE A 142 3.79 14.91 -11.70
CA ILE A 142 2.48 15.15 -12.30
C ILE A 142 1.55 14.05 -11.83
N ALA A 143 0.50 14.42 -11.09
CA ALA A 143 -0.52 13.48 -10.68
C ALA A 143 -1.75 13.60 -11.59
N THR A 144 -2.31 12.46 -12.00
CA THR A 144 -3.60 12.44 -12.70
C THR A 144 -4.74 12.62 -11.72
N SER A 145 -5.91 13.00 -12.22
CA SER A 145 -7.12 13.06 -11.39
C SER A 145 -7.35 11.72 -10.71
N PRO A 146 -7.65 11.74 -9.40
CA PRO A 146 -7.88 10.51 -8.66
C PRO A 146 -9.11 9.77 -9.18
N SER A 147 -9.03 8.45 -9.20
CA SER A 147 -10.11 7.56 -9.57
C SER A 147 -10.41 6.56 -8.45
N VAL A 148 -11.59 5.99 -8.48
CA VAL A 148 -12.04 4.93 -7.57
C VAL A 148 -12.18 3.62 -8.32
N ILE A 149 -12.43 2.55 -7.59
CA ILE A 149 -12.73 1.25 -8.18
C ILE A 149 -14.18 1.26 -8.68
N TYR A 150 -14.38 0.91 -9.95
CA TYR A 150 -15.70 0.76 -10.55
C TYR A 150 -16.07 -0.71 -10.70
N LYS A 151 -17.33 -1.04 -10.47
CA LYS A 151 -17.90 -2.34 -10.84
C LYS A 151 -18.66 -2.20 -12.14
N VAL A 152 -18.28 -2.93 -13.15
CA VAL A 152 -18.91 -2.91 -14.45
C VAL A 152 -19.72 -4.19 -14.65
N ASN A 153 -21.03 -4.03 -14.78
CA ASN A 153 -21.92 -5.12 -15.07
C ASN A 153 -22.03 -5.26 -16.60
N MET A 154 -21.73 -6.43 -17.12
CA MET A 154 -21.74 -6.72 -18.54
C MET A 154 -23.13 -7.21 -19.00
N ASN A 155 -23.42 -7.10 -20.30
CA ASN A 155 -24.67 -7.58 -20.90
C ASN A 155 -24.84 -9.10 -20.81
N ASP A 156 -23.73 -9.85 -20.69
CA ASP A 156 -23.75 -11.30 -20.51
C ASP A 156 -24.00 -11.76 -19.06
N GLY A 157 -24.19 -10.82 -18.14
CA GLY A 157 -24.42 -11.05 -16.72
C GLY A 157 -23.16 -11.19 -15.88
N SER A 158 -21.97 -11.10 -16.47
CA SER A 158 -20.72 -11.05 -15.73
C SER A 158 -20.49 -9.68 -15.08
N GLN A 159 -19.75 -9.63 -13.98
CA GLN A 159 -19.33 -8.40 -13.32
C GLN A 159 -17.80 -8.38 -13.27
N ILE A 160 -17.21 -7.27 -13.69
CA ILE A 160 -15.77 -7.01 -13.62
C ILE A 160 -15.51 -5.79 -12.76
N THR A 161 -14.36 -5.80 -12.09
CA THR A 161 -13.90 -4.68 -11.26
C THR A 161 -12.78 -3.97 -12.00
N ILE A 162 -12.89 -2.65 -12.13
CA ILE A 162 -11.94 -1.81 -12.88
C ILE A 162 -11.46 -0.71 -11.96
N ASP A 163 -10.16 -0.61 -11.79
CA ASP A 163 -9.47 0.48 -11.10
C ASP A 163 -8.74 1.41 -12.07
N ASN A 164 -8.56 0.98 -13.32
CA ASN A 164 -7.91 1.75 -14.37
C ASN A 164 -8.86 2.03 -15.53
N PRO A 165 -9.14 3.30 -15.88
CA PRO A 165 -10.01 3.66 -17.00
C PRO A 165 -9.61 3.06 -18.35
N SER A 166 -8.31 2.79 -18.56
CA SER A 166 -7.82 2.16 -19.79
C SER A 166 -8.26 0.70 -19.95
N MET A 167 -8.68 0.06 -18.86
CA MET A 167 -9.20 -1.32 -18.86
C MET A 167 -10.72 -1.40 -19.09
N LEU A 168 -11.38 -0.24 -19.36
CA LEU A 168 -12.81 -0.23 -19.62
C LEU A 168 -13.12 -1.04 -20.90
N PRO A 169 -14.02 -2.04 -20.83
CA PRO A 169 -14.43 -2.81 -22.00
C PRO A 169 -15.23 -1.94 -22.97
N ASP A 170 -15.47 -2.50 -24.16
CA ASP A 170 -16.30 -1.86 -25.17
C ASP A 170 -17.67 -1.46 -24.58
N VAL A 171 -18.00 -0.19 -24.71
CA VAL A 171 -19.22 0.43 -24.15
C VAL A 171 -20.49 -0.32 -24.59
N THR A 172 -20.48 -0.94 -25.78
CA THR A 172 -21.62 -1.73 -26.31
C THR A 172 -21.89 -2.99 -25.50
N LYS A 173 -20.91 -3.50 -24.77
CA LYS A 173 -20.99 -4.70 -23.93
C LYS A 173 -21.34 -4.39 -22.46
N ILE A 174 -21.34 -3.13 -22.08
CA ILE A 174 -21.62 -2.67 -20.71
C ILE A 174 -23.13 -2.49 -20.52
N LYS A 175 -23.64 -3.08 -19.45
CA LYS A 175 -25.02 -2.89 -19.00
C LYS A 175 -25.16 -1.70 -18.04
N SER A 176 -24.26 -1.62 -17.04
CA SER A 176 -24.21 -0.55 -16.07
C SER A 176 -22.83 -0.46 -15.42
N ILE A 177 -22.48 0.72 -14.92
CA ILE A 177 -21.27 0.97 -14.15
C ILE A 177 -21.70 1.44 -12.76
N GLU A 178 -21.11 0.87 -11.73
CA GLU A 178 -21.34 1.22 -10.33
C GLU A 178 -20.07 1.80 -9.73
N GLU A 179 -20.22 2.84 -8.94
CA GLU A 179 -19.15 3.45 -8.16
C GLU A 179 -19.45 3.36 -6.66
N PRO A 180 -18.44 3.35 -5.77
CA PRO A 180 -18.64 3.32 -4.33
C PRO A 180 -19.23 4.64 -3.84
N TYR A 181 -20.32 4.56 -3.07
CA TYR A 181 -20.92 5.69 -2.36
C TYR A 181 -20.72 5.51 -0.86
N VAL A 182 -20.54 6.63 -0.16
CA VAL A 182 -20.49 6.68 1.30
C VAL A 182 -21.66 7.49 1.84
N SER A 183 -22.20 7.07 2.97
CA SER A 183 -23.16 7.84 3.74
C SER A 183 -22.44 8.39 4.98
N ALA A 184 -22.46 9.71 5.16
CA ALA A 184 -21.83 10.37 6.30
C ALA A 184 -22.88 11.10 7.14
N SER A 185 -22.83 10.92 8.47
CA SER A 185 -23.61 11.69 9.43
C SER A 185 -22.66 12.61 10.20
N ILE A 186 -22.92 13.93 10.12
CA ILE A 186 -22.12 14.94 10.79
C ILE A 186 -22.97 15.50 11.93
N MET A 187 -22.48 15.34 13.17
CA MET A 187 -23.05 15.98 14.35
C MET A 187 -22.18 17.20 14.68
N THR A 188 -22.79 18.39 14.72
CA THR A 188 -22.15 19.67 15.09
C THR A 188 -22.61 20.10 16.47
#